data_2fec93d171768840d04cd5fcfcc16ee0
#
_entry.id   2fec93d171768840d04cd5fcfcc16ee0
#
_cell.length_a   1.000
_cell.length_b   1.000
_cell.length_c   1.000
_cell.angle_alpha   90.00
_cell.angle_beta   90.00
_cell.angle_gamma   90.00
#
_symmetry.space_group_name_H-M   'P 1'
#
loop_
_entity.id
_entity.type
_entity.pdbx_description
1 polymer ?
#
loop_
_entity_poly.entity_id
_entity_poly.type
_entity_poly.pdbx_seq_one_letter_code
_entity_poly.pdbx_strand_id
1 'polypeptide(L)'
;MASVTVPGTERGLRRLARRPSATRGVASWLTTADHKKIGIMYGVASFVFFLVGGLEALLIRVQLARPDQAVLDPAAYNQIFTMHGVTMVFFVVMPLSAAFINYLVPLMIGADRKSTRLNSSHT
;
A
#
# COMPACT_ATOMS: atom_id res chain seq x y z
N MET A 1 3.38 -45.36 -30.30
CA MET A 1 2.57 -44.18 -30.65
C MET A 1 3.45 -42.94 -30.51
N ALA A 2 3.90 -42.40 -31.64
CA ALA A 2 4.71 -41.18 -31.63
C ALA A 2 3.82 -39.97 -31.37
N SER A 3 4.02 -39.30 -30.27
CA SER A 3 3.35 -38.03 -29.98
C SER A 3 3.86 -36.97 -30.94
N VAL A 4 3.02 -36.57 -31.87
CA VAL A 4 3.29 -35.43 -32.77
C VAL A 4 3.20 -34.15 -31.98
N THR A 5 4.32 -33.70 -31.40
CA THR A 5 4.45 -32.38 -30.85
C THR A 5 4.57 -31.36 -31.99
N VAL A 6 3.51 -30.62 -32.24
CA VAL A 6 3.52 -29.52 -33.22
C VAL A 6 4.30 -28.34 -32.62
N PRO A 7 5.49 -27.99 -33.15
CA PRO A 7 6.37 -27.01 -32.50
C PRO A 7 5.84 -25.59 -32.47
N GLY A 8 4.73 -25.27 -33.12
CA GLY A 8 4.08 -23.97 -33.10
C GLY A 8 3.13 -23.74 -31.94
N THR A 9 2.53 -24.83 -31.39
CA THR A 9 1.51 -24.73 -30.36
C THR A 9 2.09 -24.39 -28.98
N GLU A 10 3.27 -24.91 -28.66
CA GLU A 10 3.95 -24.65 -27.40
C GLU A 10 4.41 -23.17 -27.28
N ARG A 11 4.89 -22.60 -28.37
CA ARG A 11 5.27 -21.19 -28.38
C ARG A 11 4.04 -20.27 -28.26
N GLY A 12 2.91 -20.66 -28.84
CA GLY A 12 1.64 -19.96 -28.72
C GLY A 12 1.11 -19.99 -27.28
N LEU A 13 1.10 -21.18 -26.67
CA LEU A 13 0.65 -21.36 -25.28
C LEU A 13 1.56 -20.64 -24.27
N ARG A 14 2.87 -20.63 -24.50
CA ARG A 14 3.82 -19.87 -23.68
C ARG A 14 3.63 -18.36 -23.81
N ARG A 15 3.17 -17.87 -24.96
CA ARG A 15 2.85 -16.45 -25.13
C ARG A 15 1.55 -16.06 -24.40
N LEU A 16 0.57 -16.95 -24.40
CA LEU A 16 -0.69 -16.74 -23.68
C LEU A 16 -0.51 -16.84 -22.16
N ALA A 17 0.41 -17.68 -21.71
CA ALA A 17 0.76 -17.82 -20.30
C ALA A 17 1.75 -16.73 -19.78
N ARG A 18 2.33 -15.93 -20.67
CA ARG A 18 3.06 -14.75 -20.25
C ARG A 18 2.05 -13.72 -19.75
N ARG A 19 1.94 -13.63 -18.43
CA ARG A 19 1.35 -12.46 -17.80
C ARG A 19 2.04 -11.22 -18.40
N PRO A 20 1.31 -10.23 -18.87
CA PRO A 20 1.92 -8.99 -19.34
C PRO A 20 2.92 -8.55 -18.29
N SER A 21 4.19 -8.49 -18.67
CA SER A 21 5.24 -7.97 -17.79
C SER A 21 4.81 -6.57 -17.38
N ALA A 22 4.68 -6.39 -16.08
CA ALA A 22 4.21 -5.15 -15.50
C ALA A 22 4.84 -3.95 -16.20
N THR A 23 4.01 -3.11 -16.75
CA THR A 23 4.42 -1.83 -17.30
C THR A 23 5.33 -1.13 -16.30
N ARG A 24 6.54 -0.82 -16.72
CA ARG A 24 7.50 -0.10 -15.88
C ARG A 24 6.89 1.27 -15.54
N GLY A 25 6.86 1.63 -14.27
CA GLY A 25 6.41 2.92 -13.82
C GLY A 25 5.30 2.86 -12.76
N VAL A 26 4.67 3.99 -12.50
CA VAL A 26 3.62 4.17 -11.47
C VAL A 26 2.44 3.23 -11.71
N ALA A 27 2.09 2.97 -12.97
CA ALA A 27 1.01 2.04 -13.32
C ALA A 27 1.29 0.60 -12.83
N SER A 28 2.55 0.15 -12.83
CA SER A 28 2.91 -1.18 -12.33
C SER A 28 2.72 -1.31 -10.82
N TRP A 29 2.84 -0.21 -10.09
CA TRP A 29 2.59 -0.16 -8.65
C TRP A 29 1.10 -0.19 -8.32
N LEU A 30 0.29 0.50 -9.12
CA LEU A 30 -1.15 0.58 -8.90
C LEU A 30 -1.90 -0.70 -9.28
N THR A 31 -1.39 -1.48 -10.23
CA THR A 31 -2.03 -2.70 -10.74
C THR A 31 -1.40 -3.99 -10.25
N THR A 32 -0.46 -3.91 -9.32
CA THR A 32 0.26 -5.09 -8.83
C THR A 32 -0.54 -5.91 -7.82
N ALA A 33 -0.41 -7.22 -7.90
CA ALA A 33 -0.89 -8.18 -6.89
C ALA A 33 0.21 -8.63 -5.91
N ASP A 34 1.38 -7.99 -5.93
CA ASP A 34 2.49 -8.30 -5.03
C ASP A 34 2.25 -7.68 -3.65
N HIS A 35 2.13 -8.51 -2.63
CA HIS A 35 1.87 -8.09 -1.25
C HIS A 35 2.91 -7.10 -0.70
N LYS A 36 4.18 -7.23 -1.09
CA LYS A 36 5.23 -6.28 -0.68
C LYS A 36 4.98 -4.88 -1.25
N LYS A 37 4.66 -4.78 -2.52
CA LYS A 37 4.36 -3.51 -3.17
C LYS A 37 3.08 -2.88 -2.63
N ILE A 38 2.06 -3.68 -2.40
CA ILE A 38 0.80 -3.22 -1.77
C ILE A 38 1.08 -2.68 -0.37
N GLY A 39 1.86 -3.41 0.45
CA GLY A 39 2.27 -2.97 1.78
C GLY A 39 3.02 -1.63 1.76
N ILE A 40 3.97 -1.46 0.85
CA ILE A 40 4.71 -0.21 0.67
C ILE A 40 3.78 0.93 0.24
N MET A 41 2.85 0.69 -0.69
CA MET A 41 1.87 1.70 -1.12
C MET A 41 1.00 2.17 0.04
N TYR A 42 0.47 1.26 0.85
CA TYR A 42 -0.29 1.62 2.05
C TYR A 42 0.56 2.40 3.06
N GLY A 43 1.81 2.00 3.24
CA GLY A 43 2.76 2.70 4.10
C GLY A 43 3.03 4.13 3.65
N VAL A 44 3.28 4.36 2.37
CA VAL A 44 3.50 5.69 1.79
C VAL A 44 2.23 6.55 1.89
N ALA A 45 1.07 5.98 1.56
CA ALA A 45 -0.21 6.69 1.68
C ALA A 45 -0.49 7.09 3.14
N SER A 46 -0.29 6.18 4.09
CA SER A 46 -0.42 6.48 5.52
C SER A 46 0.50 7.60 5.97
N PHE A 47 1.73 7.61 5.49
CA PHE A 47 2.71 8.64 5.83
C PHE A 47 2.29 10.02 5.30
N VAL A 48 1.80 10.09 4.06
CA VAL A 48 1.27 11.34 3.48
C VAL A 48 0.09 11.86 4.29
N PHE A 49 -0.87 10.99 4.63
CA PHE A 49 -2.00 11.39 5.46
C PHE A 49 -1.62 11.73 6.89
N PHE A 50 -0.57 11.11 7.42
CA PHE A 50 0.00 11.48 8.71
C PHE A 50 0.52 12.94 8.70
N LEU A 51 1.18 13.37 7.63
CA LEU A 51 1.62 14.74 7.48
C LEU A 51 0.44 15.71 7.37
N VAL A 52 -0.61 15.34 6.64
CA VAL A 52 -1.85 16.12 6.55
C VAL A 52 -2.51 16.25 7.92
N GLY A 53 -2.67 15.15 8.65
CA GLY A 53 -3.20 15.14 10.02
C GLY A 53 -2.35 15.96 10.99
N GLY A 54 -1.02 15.96 10.80
CA GLY A 54 -0.09 16.81 11.55
C GLY A 54 -0.31 18.31 11.32
N LEU A 55 -0.56 18.72 10.07
CA LEU A 55 -0.92 20.11 9.75
C LEU A 55 -2.25 20.51 10.37
N GLU A 56 -3.25 19.64 10.33
CA GLU A 56 -4.54 19.86 11.02
C GLU A 56 -4.33 20.04 12.54
N ALA A 57 -3.51 19.21 13.14
CA ALA A 57 -3.15 19.32 14.56
C ALA A 57 -2.43 20.64 14.88
N LEU A 58 -1.54 21.10 14.01
CA LEU A 58 -0.87 22.39 14.17
C LEU A 58 -1.86 23.55 14.14
N LEU A 59 -2.84 23.54 13.24
CA LEU A 59 -3.88 24.57 13.18
C LEU A 59 -4.71 24.60 14.45
N ILE A 60 -5.08 23.43 14.99
CA ILE A 60 -5.77 23.31 16.27
C ILE A 60 -4.91 23.90 17.40
N ARG A 61 -3.63 23.58 17.44
CA ARG A 61 -2.70 24.08 18.46
C ARG A 61 -2.49 25.58 18.38
N VAL A 62 -2.40 26.14 17.19
CA VAL A 62 -2.27 27.59 16.99
C VAL A 62 -3.52 28.30 17.50
N GLN A 63 -4.72 27.77 17.24
CA GLN A 63 -5.97 28.32 17.75
C GLN A 63 -6.01 28.33 19.29
N LEU A 64 -5.48 27.30 19.93
CA LEU A 64 -5.45 27.13 21.39
C LEU A 64 -4.24 27.79 22.07
N ALA A 65 -3.33 28.41 21.33
CA ALA A 65 -2.08 28.97 21.87
C ALA A 65 -2.29 30.17 22.77
N ARG A 66 -3.37 30.93 22.56
CA ARG A 66 -3.73 32.08 23.36
C ARG A 66 -5.24 32.10 23.64
N PRO A 67 -5.68 32.55 24.83
CA PRO A 67 -7.09 32.80 25.08
C PRO A 67 -7.61 33.92 24.15
N ASP A 68 -8.81 33.75 23.66
CA ASP A 68 -9.50 34.69 22.75
C ASP A 68 -8.84 34.90 21.38
N GLN A 69 -7.99 33.95 20.96
CA GLN A 69 -7.38 33.99 19.63
C GLN A 69 -8.39 33.57 18.57
N ALA A 70 -8.67 34.45 17.62
CA ALA A 70 -9.60 34.26 16.52
C ALA A 70 -8.86 33.92 15.20
N VAL A 71 -8.02 32.89 15.19
CA VAL A 71 -7.41 32.40 13.96
C VAL A 71 -8.41 31.58 13.15
N LEU A 72 -9.23 30.80 13.82
CA LEU A 72 -10.28 29.98 13.24
C LEU A 72 -11.64 30.38 13.82
N ASP A 73 -12.62 30.50 12.95
CA ASP A 73 -14.02 30.58 13.33
C ASP A 73 -14.45 29.30 14.08
N PRO A 74 -15.36 29.33 15.05
CA PRO A 74 -15.81 28.16 15.79
C PRO A 74 -16.32 27.02 14.92
N ALA A 75 -16.98 27.33 13.81
CA ALA A 75 -17.43 26.31 12.85
C ALA A 75 -16.24 25.66 12.13
N ALA A 76 -15.27 26.46 11.68
CA ALA A 76 -14.04 25.98 11.05
C ALA A 76 -13.19 25.16 12.04
N TYR A 77 -13.10 25.57 13.29
CA TYR A 77 -12.40 24.80 14.33
C TYR A 77 -13.01 23.40 14.52
N ASN A 78 -14.35 23.32 14.64
CA ASN A 78 -15.03 22.04 14.77
C ASN A 78 -14.84 21.16 13.55
N GLN A 79 -14.82 21.71 12.34
CA GLN A 79 -14.55 20.98 11.12
C GLN A 79 -13.13 20.41 11.11
N ILE A 80 -12.12 21.22 11.42
CA ILE A 80 -10.72 20.78 11.45
C ILE A 80 -10.50 19.76 12.55
N PHE A 81 -11.09 19.92 13.71
CA PHE A 81 -11.03 18.96 14.80
C PHE A 81 -11.59 17.59 14.39
N THR A 82 -12.75 17.58 13.76
CA THR A 82 -13.38 16.34 13.23
C THR A 82 -12.54 15.73 12.11
N MET A 83 -12.07 16.55 11.16
CA MET A 83 -11.20 16.11 10.06
C MET A 83 -9.90 15.50 10.58
N HIS A 84 -9.26 16.13 11.57
CA HIS A 84 -8.06 15.58 12.19
C HIS A 84 -8.31 14.19 12.78
N GLY A 85 -9.39 14.02 13.55
CA GLY A 85 -9.74 12.72 14.13
C GLY A 85 -9.99 11.65 13.07
N VAL A 86 -10.76 11.96 12.05
CA VAL A 86 -11.06 11.03 10.93
C VAL A 86 -9.78 10.71 10.15
N THR A 87 -8.96 11.70 9.83
CA THR A 87 -7.70 11.50 9.10
C THR A 87 -6.76 10.58 9.88
N MET A 88 -6.59 10.81 11.17
CA MET A 88 -5.67 9.99 11.98
C MET A 88 -6.17 8.57 12.18
N VAL A 89 -7.47 8.34 12.33
CA VAL A 89 -8.01 6.99 12.55
C VAL A 89 -8.13 6.22 11.23
N PHE A 90 -8.78 6.78 10.22
CA PHE A 90 -9.11 6.05 8.99
C PHE A 90 -8.01 6.11 7.92
N PHE A 91 -7.25 7.18 7.82
CA PHE A 91 -6.25 7.35 6.77
C PHE A 91 -4.81 7.11 7.24
N VAL A 92 -4.55 7.09 8.52
CA VAL A 92 -3.23 6.80 9.09
C VAL A 92 -3.20 5.42 9.75
N VAL A 93 -3.99 5.19 10.79
CA VAL A 93 -3.92 3.96 11.60
C VAL A 93 -4.35 2.72 10.80
N MET A 94 -5.48 2.78 10.11
CA MET A 94 -5.96 1.62 9.34
C MET A 94 -5.06 1.27 8.15
N PRO A 95 -4.66 2.20 7.26
CA PRO A 95 -3.73 1.89 6.18
C PRO A 95 -2.34 1.48 6.69
N LEU A 96 -1.86 2.05 7.79
CA LEU A 96 -0.59 1.65 8.39
C LEU A 96 -0.65 0.20 8.89
N SER A 97 -1.74 -0.18 9.54
CA SER A 97 -1.97 -1.57 9.96
C SER A 97 -2.03 -2.52 8.76
N ALA A 98 -2.72 -2.12 7.69
CA ALA A 98 -2.76 -2.87 6.44
C ALA A 98 -1.37 -3.00 5.80
N ALA A 99 -0.54 -1.95 5.84
CA ALA A 99 0.84 -1.99 5.38
C ALA A 99 1.67 -3.02 6.13
N PHE A 100 1.60 -3.03 7.46
CA PHE A 100 2.30 -4.01 8.28
C PHE A 100 1.83 -5.44 8.01
N ILE A 101 0.54 -5.67 7.95
CA ILE A 101 -0.02 -7.01 7.68
C ILE A 101 0.43 -7.51 6.32
N ASN A 102 0.27 -6.71 5.27
CA ASN A 102 0.63 -7.12 3.90
C ASN A 102 2.13 -7.29 3.68
N TYR A 103 2.96 -6.59 4.44
CA TYR A 103 4.42 -6.69 4.33
C TYR A 103 5.00 -7.79 5.21
N LEU A 104 4.62 -7.85 6.49
CA LEU A 104 5.26 -8.72 7.48
C LEU A 104 4.68 -10.14 7.49
N VAL A 105 3.37 -10.31 7.34
CA VAL A 105 2.75 -11.65 7.43
C VAL A 105 3.29 -12.61 6.38
N PRO A 106 3.41 -12.26 5.08
CA PRO A 106 4.02 -13.14 4.09
C PRO A 106 5.48 -13.50 4.41
N LEU A 107 6.24 -12.58 5.02
CA LEU A 107 7.62 -12.85 5.45
C LEU A 107 7.67 -13.79 6.66
N MET A 108 6.77 -13.62 7.62
CA MET A 108 6.72 -14.45 8.85
C MET A 108 6.31 -15.88 8.58
N ILE A 109 5.39 -16.12 7.63
CA ILE A 109 4.94 -17.46 7.26
C ILE A 109 5.83 -18.13 6.21
N GLY A 110 6.90 -17.47 5.76
CA GLY A 110 7.82 -18.02 4.77
C GLY A 110 7.24 -18.15 3.37
N ALA A 111 6.18 -17.43 3.03
CA ALA A 111 5.54 -17.44 1.72
C ALA A 111 6.36 -16.70 0.64
N ASP A 112 7.56 -16.26 0.95
CA ASP A 112 8.44 -15.63 -0.02
C ASP A 112 8.93 -16.68 -1.01
N ARG A 113 8.70 -16.44 -2.31
CA ARG A 113 9.02 -17.36 -3.41
C ARG A 113 10.50 -17.77 -3.47
N LYS A 114 11.39 -17.01 -2.84
CA LYS A 114 12.82 -17.37 -2.76
C LYS A 114 13.06 -18.59 -1.89
N SER A 115 12.34 -18.75 -0.79
CA SER A 115 12.47 -19.91 0.10
C SER A 115 11.91 -21.18 -0.54
N THR A 116 10.87 -21.08 -1.36
CA THR A 116 10.28 -22.22 -2.07
C THR A 116 11.18 -22.75 -3.20
N ARG A 117 11.95 -21.88 -3.84
CA ARG A 117 12.90 -22.28 -4.89
C ARG A 117 14.13 -23.02 -4.33
N LEU A 118 14.60 -22.65 -3.15
CA LEU A 118 15.72 -23.30 -2.50
C LEU A 118 15.37 -24.72 -2.03
N ASN A 119 14.10 -24.95 -1.68
CA ASN A 119 13.66 -26.25 -1.21
C ASN A 119 13.40 -27.25 -2.35
N SER A 120 13.14 -26.79 -3.56
CA SER A 120 12.95 -27.67 -4.73
C SER A 120 14.24 -28.12 -5.41
N SER A 121 15.38 -27.51 -5.05
CA SER A 121 16.69 -27.93 -5.60
C SER A 121 17.37 -29.05 -4.80
N HIS A 122 16.78 -29.49 -3.68
CA HIS A 122 17.30 -30.57 -2.84
C HIS A 122 16.54 -31.91 -2.95
N THR A 123 15.58 -31.98 -3.86
CA THR A 123 14.91 -33.23 -4.23
C THR A 123 15.27 -33.63 -5.66
#